data_86099e8a619e6220df2a6d2a1d81956c
#
_entry.id   86099e8a619e6220df2a6d2a1d81956c
#
_cell.length_a   1.000
_cell.length_b   1.000
_cell.length_c   1.000
_cell.angle_alpha   90.00
_cell.angle_beta   90.00
_cell.angle_gamma   90.00
#
_symmetry.space_group_name_H-M   'P 1'
#
loop_
_entity.id
_entity.type
_entity.pdbx_description
1 polymer ?
#
loop_
_entity_poly.entity_id
_entity_poly.type
_entity_poly.pdbx_seq_one_letter_code
_entity_poly.pdbx_strand_id
1 'polypeptide(L)'
;MKSSNLLVTAVFAALSLTVSTTVLADGAELYKKKTCWSCHGKDAKSPIMPMYPKLAGQGADYAYNQMIDIKSGARNNGQTAAMKGVMGLVNDAEIREIADWLATLK
;
A
#
# COMPACT_ATOMS: atom_id res chain seq x y z
N MET A 1 -56.44 -22.17 -41.37
CA MET A 1 -55.03 -21.73 -41.28
C MET A 1 -54.82 -21.07 -39.93
N LYS A 2 -54.18 -21.75 -39.04
CA LYS A 2 -53.81 -21.17 -37.74
C LYS A 2 -52.39 -20.63 -37.84
N SER A 3 -52.25 -19.32 -37.77
CA SER A 3 -50.93 -18.71 -37.65
C SER A 3 -50.39 -18.88 -36.24
N SER A 4 -49.39 -19.70 -36.09
CA SER A 4 -48.66 -19.86 -34.86
C SER A 4 -47.76 -18.63 -34.68
N ASN A 5 -48.20 -17.71 -33.84
CA ASN A 5 -47.28 -16.66 -33.40
C ASN A 5 -46.28 -17.26 -32.42
N LEU A 6 -45.11 -17.54 -32.96
CA LEU A 6 -43.98 -17.92 -32.11
C LEU A 6 -43.49 -16.63 -31.39
N LEU A 7 -43.88 -16.48 -30.15
CA LEU A 7 -43.31 -15.46 -29.27
C LEU A 7 -41.90 -15.93 -28.89
N VAL A 8 -40.91 -15.40 -29.61
CA VAL A 8 -39.52 -15.55 -29.20
C VAL A 8 -39.28 -14.62 -28.02
N THR A 9 -39.39 -15.13 -26.82
CA THR A 9 -39.00 -14.43 -25.62
C THR A 9 -37.47 -14.41 -25.60
N ALA A 10 -36.89 -13.31 -26.04
CA ALA A 10 -35.46 -13.08 -25.85
C ALA A 10 -35.19 -12.87 -24.38
N VAL A 11 -34.65 -13.88 -23.72
CA VAL A 11 -34.16 -13.74 -22.36
C VAL A 11 -32.83 -13.02 -22.44
N PHE A 12 -32.85 -11.73 -22.20
CA PHE A 12 -31.63 -10.97 -21.94
C PHE A 12 -31.10 -11.36 -20.55
N ALA A 13 -30.14 -12.28 -20.53
CA ALA A 13 -29.34 -12.49 -19.33
C ALA A 13 -28.48 -11.24 -19.14
N ALA A 14 -28.90 -10.37 -18.20
CA ALA A 14 -28.06 -9.27 -17.77
C ALA A 14 -26.84 -9.85 -17.05
N LEU A 15 -25.69 -9.86 -17.74
CA LEU A 15 -24.43 -10.20 -17.12
C LEU A 15 -24.05 -9.05 -16.19
N SER A 16 -24.37 -9.19 -14.89
CA SER A 16 -23.90 -8.24 -13.88
C SER A 16 -22.41 -8.46 -13.72
N LEU A 17 -21.60 -7.63 -14.38
CA LEU A 17 -20.19 -7.54 -14.04
C LEU A 17 -20.10 -6.92 -12.65
N THR A 18 -19.95 -7.77 -11.63
CA THR A 18 -19.48 -7.30 -10.33
C THR A 18 -18.00 -6.99 -10.46
N VAL A 19 -17.68 -5.71 -10.67
CA VAL A 19 -16.31 -5.23 -10.54
C VAL A 19 -15.99 -5.29 -9.05
N SER A 20 -15.23 -6.33 -8.65
CA SER A 20 -14.60 -6.35 -7.33
C SER A 20 -13.56 -5.24 -7.29
N THR A 21 -13.94 -4.08 -6.79
CA THR A 21 -12.97 -3.08 -6.41
C THR A 21 -12.25 -3.61 -5.17
N THR A 22 -11.05 -4.16 -5.36
CA THR A 22 -10.13 -4.35 -4.27
C THR A 22 -9.77 -2.96 -3.75
N VAL A 23 -10.32 -2.60 -2.59
CA VAL A 23 -9.89 -1.40 -1.88
C VAL A 23 -8.50 -1.69 -1.35
N LEU A 24 -7.48 -1.22 -2.09
CA LEU A 24 -6.12 -1.21 -1.58
C LEU A 24 -6.08 -0.27 -0.38
N ALA A 25 -5.48 -0.72 0.71
CA ALA A 25 -5.30 0.14 1.88
C ALA A 25 -4.47 1.37 1.48
N ASP A 26 -4.94 2.56 1.85
CA ASP A 26 -4.25 3.82 1.59
C ASP A 26 -2.89 3.82 2.30
N GLY A 27 -1.83 4.20 1.60
CA GLY A 27 -0.48 4.31 2.15
C GLY A 27 -0.40 5.25 3.35
N ALA A 28 -1.14 6.34 3.35
CA ALA A 28 -1.24 7.26 4.49
C ALA A 28 -1.85 6.59 5.73
N GLU A 29 -2.90 5.82 5.55
CA GLU A 29 -3.54 5.04 6.61
C GLU A 29 -2.59 3.98 7.17
N LEU A 30 -1.88 3.27 6.31
CA LEU A 30 -0.89 2.26 6.71
C LEU A 30 0.28 2.88 7.45
N TYR A 31 0.80 4.01 6.99
CA TYR A 31 1.85 4.77 7.66
C TYR A 31 1.48 5.09 9.10
N LYS A 32 0.25 5.51 9.31
CA LYS A 32 -0.30 5.80 10.63
C LYS A 32 -0.52 4.52 11.45
N LYS A 33 -1.19 3.55 10.87
CA LYS A 33 -1.59 2.31 11.53
C LYS A 33 -0.39 1.44 11.93
N LYS A 34 0.65 1.42 11.11
CA LYS A 34 1.88 0.67 11.38
C LYS A 34 2.90 1.47 12.20
N THR A 35 2.50 2.61 12.75
CA THR A 35 3.28 3.45 13.67
C THR A 35 4.55 4.07 13.09
N CYS A 36 4.67 4.17 11.78
CA CYS A 36 5.83 4.79 11.12
C CYS A 36 6.06 6.23 11.60
N TRP A 37 4.97 6.95 11.82
CA TRP A 37 4.97 8.34 12.29
C TRP A 37 5.66 8.54 13.64
N SER A 38 5.69 7.52 14.48
CA SER A 38 6.25 7.66 15.84
C SER A 38 7.75 7.95 15.84
N CYS A 39 8.45 7.56 14.78
CA CYS A 39 9.89 7.85 14.60
C CYS A 39 10.13 8.84 13.45
N HIS A 40 9.40 8.74 12.35
CA HIS A 40 9.63 9.52 11.14
C HIS A 40 8.81 10.81 11.06
N GLY A 41 7.96 11.08 12.05
CA GLY A 41 7.09 12.26 12.08
C GLY A 41 5.74 12.02 11.40
N LYS A 42 4.73 12.80 11.78
CA LYS A 42 3.36 12.67 11.22
C LYS A 42 3.30 12.97 9.73
N ASP A 43 4.17 13.86 9.28
CA ASP A 43 4.29 14.30 7.89
C ASP A 43 5.39 13.57 7.12
N ALA A 44 6.06 12.61 7.74
CA ALA A 44 7.23 11.90 7.22
C ALA A 44 8.42 12.84 6.89
N LYS A 45 8.38 14.09 7.34
CA LYS A 45 9.41 15.13 7.09
C LYS A 45 10.16 15.54 8.32
N SER A 46 9.53 15.38 9.50
CA SER A 46 10.01 15.89 10.77
C SER A 46 10.23 14.72 11.73
N PRO A 47 11.32 13.94 11.55
CA PRO A 47 11.62 12.82 12.43
C PRO A 47 11.84 13.33 13.87
N ILE A 48 11.52 12.51 14.85
CA ILE A 48 11.62 12.89 16.25
C ILE A 48 13.07 12.98 16.74
N MET A 49 14.00 12.37 16.03
CA MET A 49 15.44 12.40 16.36
C MET A 49 16.26 12.56 15.08
N PRO A 50 17.41 13.27 15.14
CA PRO A 50 18.25 13.52 13.96
C PRO A 50 18.75 12.26 13.24
N MET A 51 18.86 11.13 13.97
CA MET A 51 19.32 9.87 13.41
C MET A 51 18.26 9.16 12.55
N TYR A 52 16.99 9.57 12.65
CA TYR A 52 15.92 8.98 11.86
C TYR A 52 15.76 9.75 10.55
N PRO A 53 15.66 9.06 9.40
CA PRO A 53 15.59 9.75 8.13
C PRO A 53 14.21 10.36 7.86
N LYS A 54 14.22 11.45 7.08
CA LYS A 54 13.04 11.92 6.37
C LYS A 54 12.67 10.90 5.30
N LEU A 55 11.38 10.64 5.15
CA LEU A 55 10.87 9.69 4.17
C LEU A 55 10.10 10.35 3.04
N ALA A 56 9.52 11.53 3.29
CA ALA A 56 8.71 12.25 2.32
C ALA A 56 9.49 12.59 1.05
N GLY A 57 8.88 12.31 -0.10
CA GLY A 57 9.48 12.61 -1.41
C GLY A 57 10.51 11.60 -1.88
N GLN A 58 10.76 10.54 -1.12
CA GLN A 58 11.65 9.46 -1.55
C GLN A 58 11.03 8.72 -2.73
N GLY A 59 11.84 8.35 -3.72
CA GLY A 59 11.38 7.54 -4.85
C GLY A 59 10.72 6.23 -4.39
N ALA A 60 9.57 5.89 -4.98
CA ALA A 60 8.75 4.78 -4.52
C ALA A 60 9.50 3.43 -4.56
N ASP A 61 10.18 3.13 -5.65
CA ASP A 61 10.91 1.87 -5.78
C ASP A 61 12.09 1.80 -4.81
N TYR A 62 12.79 2.91 -4.63
CA TYR A 62 13.87 2.99 -3.65
C TYR A 62 13.36 2.74 -2.24
N ALA A 63 12.30 3.44 -1.83
CA ALA A 63 11.70 3.26 -0.50
C ALA A 63 11.20 1.83 -0.29
N TYR A 64 10.55 1.26 -1.29
CA TYR A 64 10.10 -0.12 -1.25
C TYR A 64 11.27 -1.09 -1.03
N ASN A 65 12.30 -0.99 -1.84
CA ASN A 65 13.47 -1.88 -1.75
C ASN A 65 14.18 -1.73 -0.40
N GLN A 66 14.30 -0.52 0.13
CA GLN A 66 14.91 -0.30 1.43
C GLN A 66 14.10 -0.96 2.56
N MET A 67 12.78 -0.83 2.53
CA MET A 67 11.91 -1.47 3.52
C MET A 67 11.97 -3.00 3.43
N ILE A 68 11.98 -3.56 2.23
CA ILE A 68 12.16 -5.02 2.03
C ILE A 68 13.51 -5.49 2.56
N ASP A 69 14.58 -4.76 2.27
CA ASP A 69 15.94 -5.11 2.72
C ASP A 69 16.07 -5.05 4.25
N ILE A 70 15.45 -4.07 4.88
CA ILE A 70 15.40 -4.00 6.35
C ILE A 70 14.61 -5.17 6.91
N LYS A 71 13.45 -5.48 6.33
CA LYS A 71 12.58 -6.59 6.75
C LYS A 71 13.30 -7.93 6.66
N SER A 72 14.02 -8.19 5.59
CA SER A 72 14.78 -9.43 5.37
C SER A 72 16.07 -9.51 6.17
N GLY A 73 16.61 -8.38 6.61
CA GLY A 73 17.94 -8.29 7.25
C GLY A 73 19.07 -8.06 6.27
N ALA A 74 18.79 -7.90 4.96
CA ALA A 74 19.80 -7.56 3.96
C ALA A 74 20.41 -6.18 4.24
N ARG A 75 19.62 -5.25 4.76
CA ARG A 75 20.07 -3.97 5.32
C ARG A 75 20.00 -4.05 6.84
N ASN A 76 21.15 -4.02 7.51
CA ASN A 76 21.22 -4.24 8.96
C ASN A 76 22.15 -3.25 9.69
N ASN A 77 22.48 -2.12 9.09
CA ASN A 77 23.37 -1.12 9.65
C ASN A 77 22.63 -0.08 10.53
N GLY A 78 23.34 0.57 11.44
CA GLY A 78 22.83 1.65 12.27
C GLY A 78 21.59 1.25 13.07
N GLN A 79 20.53 2.04 12.99
CA GLN A 79 19.28 1.85 13.74
C GLN A 79 18.28 0.89 13.05
N THR A 80 18.71 0.19 12.01
CA THR A 80 17.81 -0.71 11.26
C THR A 80 17.27 -1.87 12.08
N ALA A 81 17.94 -2.25 13.18
CA ALA A 81 17.45 -3.29 14.09
C ALA A 81 16.06 -2.95 14.68
N ALA A 82 15.85 -1.70 15.10
CA ALA A 82 14.56 -1.22 15.60
C ALA A 82 13.51 -1.22 14.45
N MET A 83 13.91 -0.75 13.28
CA MET A 83 13.06 -0.69 12.11
C MET A 83 12.66 -2.09 11.62
N LYS A 84 13.55 -3.08 11.71
CA LYS A 84 13.25 -4.47 11.37
C LYS A 84 12.08 -5.03 12.19
N GLY A 85 12.00 -4.70 13.47
CA GLY A 85 10.88 -5.09 14.32
C GLY A 85 9.54 -4.54 13.81
N VAL A 86 9.51 -3.28 13.39
CA VAL A 86 8.33 -2.66 12.78
C VAL A 86 8.00 -3.31 11.45
N MET A 87 8.99 -3.53 10.59
CA MET A 87 8.80 -4.11 9.26
C MET A 87 8.27 -5.55 9.31
N GLY A 88 8.52 -6.27 10.39
CA GLY A 88 7.94 -7.60 10.61
C GLY A 88 6.41 -7.60 10.73
N LEU A 89 5.81 -6.44 11.00
CA LEU A 89 4.36 -6.27 11.11
C LEU A 89 3.71 -5.77 9.81
N VAL A 90 4.50 -5.58 8.76
CA VAL A 90 4.06 -5.00 7.48
C VAL A 90 4.32 -6.01 6.37
N ASN A 91 3.27 -6.39 5.63
CA ASN A 91 3.45 -7.27 4.48
C ASN A 91 3.96 -6.51 3.26
N ASP A 92 4.41 -7.24 2.24
CA ASP A 92 5.05 -6.64 1.07
C ASP A 92 4.10 -5.73 0.27
N ALA A 93 2.81 -6.09 0.18
CA ALA A 93 1.81 -5.24 -0.48
C ALA A 93 1.58 -3.93 0.28
N GLU A 94 1.55 -3.99 1.60
CA GLU A 94 1.45 -2.80 2.46
C GLU A 94 2.70 -1.92 2.36
N ILE A 95 3.87 -2.53 2.28
CA ILE A 95 5.14 -1.82 2.05
C ILE A 95 5.07 -1.05 0.73
N ARG A 96 4.55 -1.67 -0.33
CA ARG A 96 4.37 -1.00 -1.63
C ARG A 96 3.45 0.21 -1.52
N GLU A 97 2.32 0.06 -0.86
CA GLU A 97 1.37 1.16 -0.66
C GLU A 97 1.98 2.33 0.13
N ILE A 98 2.74 2.04 1.17
CA ILE A 98 3.44 3.07 1.95
C ILE A 98 4.49 3.77 1.09
N ALA A 99 5.29 3.00 0.34
CA ALA A 99 6.34 3.55 -0.52
C ALA A 99 5.77 4.47 -1.61
N ASP A 100 4.68 4.06 -2.26
CA ASP A 100 4.02 4.84 -3.29
C ASP A 100 3.45 6.14 -2.72
N TRP A 101 2.85 6.09 -1.54
CA TRP A 101 2.34 7.28 -0.84
C TRP A 101 3.47 8.24 -0.47
N LEU A 102 4.58 7.75 0.10
CA LEU A 102 5.73 8.57 0.48
C LEU A 102 6.29 9.35 -0.73
N ALA A 103 6.29 8.74 -1.90
CA ALA A 103 6.76 9.38 -3.13
C ALA A 103 5.87 10.56 -3.56
N THR A 104 4.61 10.60 -3.13
CA THR A 104 3.69 11.71 -3.45
C THR A 104 3.88 12.94 -2.57
N LEU A 105 4.59 12.80 -1.47
CA LEU A 105 4.80 13.89 -0.50
C LEU A 105 5.90 14.85 -0.98
N LYS A 106 5.72 16.12 -0.67
CA LYS A 106 6.68 17.17 -1.04
C LYS A 106 7.45 17.68 0.16
#